data_2589956e83ac3e579fcf7f43b19f6eae
#
_entry.id   2589956e83ac3e579fcf7f43b19f6eae
#
_cell.length_a   1.000
_cell.length_b   1.000
_cell.length_c   1.000
_cell.angle_alpha   90.00
_cell.angle_beta   90.00
_cell.angle_gamma   90.00
#
_symmetry.space_group_name_H-M   'P 1'
#
loop_
_entity.id
_entity.type
_entity.pdbx_description
1 polymer ?
#
loop_
_entity_poly.entity_id
_entity_poly.type
_entity_poly.pdbx_seq_one_letter_code
_entity_poly.pdbx_strand_id
1 'polypeptide(L)'
;MQLTSGFLLAVVVILYLALFGVLIFRWNAIKNILVRATSIIVINLLLLMSVGLALNNSYGFYNSWNELFGISTQGKRVINPSQIDLSKAKYTSNGSAMLQETFTGNISKITASVWFLIPKSIVAAIKNNSSNKFPVAVFLSGSPGVPTAWLNGLKLDNQIQQAKALYTLKDFIAVLPDYNIQPHQDTGCMNISKNFQVEDWLTSDVYGYVIKNLPTKRNGWVVTGYSTGGWCSSMLAIKHPEIFKGAAPIAGYYQPEPPLNVDFKTRNLLKREYDLVALSKLRSEPLDLFLITSKADGSSYKSTNWFYGRIGAAHNVELLTLQSGGHNFSTWRPIVQDVLKWFASEFS
;
A
#
# COMPACT_ATOMS: atom_id res chain seq x y z
N MET A 1 5.07 -18.19 -10.19
CA MET A 1 3.91 -17.57 -10.87
C MET A 1 3.23 -16.69 -9.84
N GLN A 2 2.98 -15.43 -10.17
CA GLN A 2 2.35 -14.48 -9.21
C GLN A 2 0.84 -14.72 -9.15
N LEU A 3 0.26 -14.65 -7.95
CA LEU A 3 -1.19 -14.79 -7.74
C LEU A 3 -2.03 -13.67 -8.39
N THR A 4 -1.39 -12.53 -8.69
CA THR A 4 -1.98 -11.40 -9.42
C THR A 4 -1.77 -11.48 -10.94
N SER A 5 -1.38 -12.66 -11.46
CA SER A 5 -1.15 -12.86 -12.90
C SER A 5 -2.47 -13.14 -13.62
N GLY A 6 -2.85 -12.26 -14.56
CA GLY A 6 -4.00 -12.51 -15.45
C GLY A 6 -3.85 -13.78 -16.28
N PHE A 7 -2.61 -14.19 -16.58
CA PHE A 7 -2.34 -15.45 -17.27
C PHE A 7 -2.71 -16.67 -16.40
N LEU A 8 -2.39 -16.63 -15.08
CA LEU A 8 -2.78 -17.72 -14.17
C LEU A 8 -4.31 -17.84 -14.09
N LEU A 9 -5.01 -16.72 -13.96
CA LEU A 9 -6.48 -16.71 -13.96
C LEU A 9 -7.04 -17.30 -15.25
N ALA A 10 -6.53 -16.87 -16.41
CA ALA A 10 -6.97 -17.40 -17.71
C ALA A 10 -6.77 -18.91 -17.83
N VAL A 11 -5.62 -19.43 -17.39
CA VAL A 11 -5.34 -20.89 -17.41
C VAL A 11 -6.34 -21.65 -16.54
N VAL A 12 -6.63 -21.19 -15.33
CA VAL A 12 -7.56 -21.88 -14.41
C VAL A 12 -8.99 -21.84 -14.97
N VAL A 13 -9.42 -20.71 -15.53
CA VAL A 13 -10.74 -20.59 -16.18
C VAL A 13 -10.87 -21.52 -17.40
N ILE A 14 -9.84 -21.59 -18.23
CA ILE A 14 -9.84 -22.49 -19.40
C ILE A 14 -9.92 -23.95 -18.96
N LEU A 15 -9.14 -24.35 -17.95
CA LEU A 15 -9.19 -25.70 -17.39
C LEU A 15 -10.57 -26.02 -16.80
N TYR A 16 -11.18 -25.09 -16.07
CA TYR A 16 -12.53 -25.23 -15.55
C TYR A 16 -13.53 -25.49 -16.69
N LEU A 17 -13.54 -24.63 -17.71
CA LEU A 17 -14.45 -24.75 -18.84
C LEU A 17 -14.26 -26.04 -19.64
N ALA A 18 -12.99 -26.45 -19.87
CA ALA A 18 -12.68 -27.67 -20.57
C ALA A 18 -13.16 -28.91 -19.81
N LEU A 19 -12.86 -29.02 -18.51
CA LEU A 19 -13.28 -30.16 -17.69
C LEU A 19 -14.79 -30.21 -17.51
N PHE A 20 -15.43 -29.04 -17.35
CA PHE A 20 -16.89 -28.94 -17.27
C PHE A 20 -17.54 -29.40 -18.59
N GLY A 21 -17.04 -28.97 -19.74
CA GLY A 21 -17.50 -29.41 -21.06
C GLY A 21 -17.33 -30.92 -21.23
N VAL A 22 -16.15 -31.48 -20.91
CA VAL A 22 -15.89 -32.92 -20.98
C VAL A 22 -16.87 -33.69 -20.09
N LEU A 23 -17.13 -33.23 -18.88
CA LEU A 23 -18.08 -33.88 -17.96
C LEU A 23 -19.49 -33.91 -18.54
N ILE A 24 -19.97 -32.80 -19.12
CA ILE A 24 -21.29 -32.74 -19.75
C ILE A 24 -21.36 -33.73 -20.92
N PHE A 25 -20.39 -33.67 -21.86
CA PHE A 25 -20.41 -34.53 -23.05
C PHE A 25 -20.25 -36.02 -22.71
N ARG A 26 -19.53 -36.36 -21.66
CA ARG A 26 -19.26 -37.76 -21.25
C ARG A 26 -20.15 -38.25 -20.15
N TRP A 27 -21.12 -37.45 -19.66
CA TRP A 27 -21.95 -37.78 -18.50
C TRP A 27 -22.59 -39.15 -18.56
N ASN A 28 -23.19 -39.50 -19.71
CA ASN A 28 -23.84 -40.82 -19.91
C ASN A 28 -22.86 -41.97 -20.06
N ALA A 29 -21.61 -41.72 -20.48
CA ALA A 29 -20.56 -42.71 -20.62
C ALA A 29 -19.89 -43.06 -19.28
N ILE A 30 -19.87 -42.13 -18.31
CA ILE A 30 -19.28 -42.31 -16.99
C ILE A 30 -20.27 -43.07 -16.08
N LYS A 31 -20.16 -44.42 -16.03
CA LYS A 31 -21.08 -45.24 -15.20
C LYS A 31 -20.69 -45.25 -13.73
N ASN A 32 -19.40 -45.01 -13.38
CA ASN A 32 -18.92 -45.07 -12.02
C ASN A 32 -19.33 -43.79 -11.25
N ILE A 33 -20.10 -43.94 -10.18
CA ILE A 33 -20.62 -42.85 -9.35
C ILE A 33 -19.46 -42.07 -8.65
N LEU A 34 -18.40 -42.77 -8.24
CA LEU A 34 -17.26 -42.12 -7.60
C LEU A 34 -16.53 -41.18 -8.59
N VAL A 35 -16.39 -41.60 -9.85
CA VAL A 35 -15.78 -40.73 -10.88
C VAL A 35 -16.63 -39.49 -11.14
N ARG A 36 -17.97 -39.65 -11.19
CA ARG A 36 -18.87 -38.49 -11.33
C ARG A 36 -18.73 -37.52 -10.13
N ALA A 37 -18.80 -38.06 -8.91
CA ALA A 37 -18.68 -37.27 -7.68
C ALA A 37 -17.33 -36.54 -7.61
N THR A 38 -16.23 -37.24 -7.88
CA THR A 38 -14.89 -36.61 -7.88
C THR A 38 -14.76 -35.55 -8.97
N SER A 39 -15.30 -35.80 -10.17
CA SER A 39 -15.28 -34.79 -11.25
C SER A 39 -16.04 -33.50 -10.86
N ILE A 40 -17.21 -33.65 -10.24
CA ILE A 40 -17.99 -32.50 -9.75
C ILE A 40 -17.18 -31.72 -8.69
N ILE A 41 -16.55 -32.42 -7.74
CA ILE A 41 -15.74 -31.78 -6.70
C ILE A 41 -14.58 -31.00 -7.31
N VAL A 42 -13.83 -31.60 -8.25
CA VAL A 42 -12.70 -30.95 -8.92
C VAL A 42 -13.13 -29.70 -9.70
N ILE A 43 -14.24 -29.81 -10.43
CA ILE A 43 -14.78 -28.65 -11.18
C ILE A 43 -15.21 -27.52 -10.24
N ASN A 44 -15.86 -27.81 -9.12
CA ASN A 44 -16.22 -26.82 -8.12
C ASN A 44 -14.99 -26.18 -7.48
N LEU A 45 -13.93 -26.92 -7.18
CA LEU A 45 -12.67 -26.38 -6.68
C LEU A 45 -12.01 -25.43 -7.69
N LEU A 46 -12.01 -25.77 -8.98
CA LEU A 46 -11.51 -24.89 -10.05
C LEU A 46 -12.35 -23.63 -10.17
N LEU A 47 -13.67 -23.72 -10.03
CA LEU A 47 -14.55 -22.55 -10.03
C LEU A 47 -14.22 -21.63 -8.84
N LEU A 48 -14.15 -22.17 -7.63
CA LEU A 48 -13.80 -21.39 -6.42
C LEU A 48 -12.40 -20.75 -6.56
N MET A 49 -11.43 -21.49 -7.10
CA MET A 49 -10.10 -20.95 -7.38
C MET A 49 -10.14 -19.82 -8.41
N SER A 50 -10.95 -19.95 -9.47
CA SER A 50 -11.12 -18.88 -10.47
C SER A 50 -11.69 -17.61 -9.87
N VAL A 51 -12.73 -17.74 -9.02
CA VAL A 51 -13.35 -16.61 -8.31
C VAL A 51 -12.34 -15.99 -7.34
N GLY A 52 -11.62 -16.81 -6.56
CA GLY A 52 -10.60 -16.32 -5.64
C GLY A 52 -9.46 -15.56 -6.33
N LEU A 53 -8.97 -16.07 -7.46
CA LEU A 53 -7.95 -15.39 -8.26
C LEU A 53 -8.49 -14.09 -8.91
N ALA A 54 -9.75 -14.07 -9.36
CA ALA A 54 -10.36 -12.86 -9.91
C ALA A 54 -10.49 -11.76 -8.85
N LEU A 55 -10.94 -12.12 -7.65
CA LEU A 55 -10.99 -11.19 -6.50
C LEU A 55 -9.59 -10.71 -6.12
N ASN A 56 -8.62 -11.62 -6.02
CA ASN A 56 -7.24 -11.25 -5.71
C ASN A 56 -6.63 -10.32 -6.77
N ASN A 57 -6.92 -10.52 -8.05
CA ASN A 57 -6.47 -9.61 -9.12
C ASN A 57 -7.12 -8.22 -9.02
N SER A 58 -8.35 -8.14 -8.52
CA SER A 58 -9.07 -6.87 -8.36
C SER A 58 -8.62 -6.09 -7.15
N TYR A 59 -8.33 -6.77 -6.04
CA TYR A 59 -8.01 -6.14 -4.75
C TYR A 59 -6.52 -6.23 -4.36
N GLY A 60 -5.76 -7.18 -4.94
CA GLY A 60 -4.32 -7.33 -4.70
C GLY A 60 -3.96 -7.75 -3.29
N PHE A 61 -4.77 -8.60 -2.66
CA PHE A 61 -4.53 -9.05 -1.28
C PHE A 61 -3.23 -9.84 -1.14
N TYR A 62 -2.92 -10.73 -2.10
CA TYR A 62 -1.76 -11.60 -2.07
C TYR A 62 -1.05 -11.61 -3.42
N ASN A 63 0.27 -11.38 -3.43
CA ASN A 63 1.06 -11.45 -4.67
C ASN A 63 1.69 -12.82 -4.91
N SER A 64 1.87 -13.61 -3.86
CA SER A 64 2.52 -14.92 -3.92
C SER A 64 1.77 -15.97 -3.10
N TRP A 65 2.03 -17.24 -3.43
CA TRP A 65 1.54 -18.38 -2.66
C TRP A 65 2.05 -18.37 -1.22
N ASN A 66 3.28 -17.91 -1.00
CA ASN A 66 3.87 -17.81 0.34
C ASN A 66 3.08 -16.81 1.20
N GLU A 67 2.70 -15.67 0.65
CA GLU A 67 1.85 -14.69 1.33
C GLU A 67 0.47 -15.27 1.65
N LEU A 68 -0.15 -15.99 0.69
CA LEU A 68 -1.46 -16.62 0.88
C LEU A 68 -1.45 -17.64 2.01
N PHE A 69 -0.38 -18.45 2.12
CA PHE A 69 -0.24 -19.47 3.16
C PHE A 69 0.42 -18.97 4.44
N GLY A 70 0.67 -17.65 4.55
CA GLY A 70 1.33 -17.07 5.74
C GLY A 70 2.77 -17.55 5.93
N ILE A 71 3.38 -18.13 4.90
CA ILE A 71 4.77 -18.54 4.92
C ILE A 71 5.62 -17.28 4.74
N SER A 72 6.07 -16.72 5.85
CA SER A 72 7.00 -15.61 5.82
C SER A 72 8.31 -16.06 5.16
N THR A 73 8.58 -15.56 3.97
CA THR A 73 9.90 -15.69 3.31
C THR A 73 10.92 -14.73 3.93
N GLN A 74 10.56 -14.09 5.04
CA GLN A 74 11.44 -13.20 5.79
C GLN A 74 12.56 -14.01 6.44
N GLY A 75 13.65 -14.15 5.72
CA GLY A 75 14.90 -14.52 6.34
C GLY A 75 15.22 -13.47 7.41
N LYS A 76 15.26 -13.89 8.69
CA LYS A 76 15.73 -13.07 9.80
C LYS A 76 17.17 -12.64 9.53
N ARG A 77 17.34 -11.53 8.82
CA ARG A 77 18.63 -10.84 8.74
C ARG A 77 18.50 -9.56 9.54
N VAL A 78 18.95 -9.62 10.80
CA VAL A 78 19.27 -8.41 11.55
C VAL A 78 20.49 -7.81 10.87
N ILE A 79 20.30 -6.83 10.03
CA ILE A 79 21.37 -6.06 9.43
C ILE A 79 21.47 -4.78 10.28
N ASN A 80 22.67 -4.55 10.85
CA ASN A 80 23.08 -3.20 11.22
C ASN A 80 23.64 -2.55 9.96
N PRO A 81 22.85 -1.83 9.17
CA PRO A 81 23.32 -1.32 7.89
C PRO A 81 24.03 0.01 8.10
N SER A 82 25.22 0.07 7.60
CA SER A 82 25.96 1.35 7.48
C SER A 82 25.67 2.08 6.16
N GLN A 83 25.07 1.41 5.16
CA GLN A 83 24.60 1.96 3.88
C GLN A 83 23.70 0.95 3.19
N ILE A 84 22.75 1.45 2.34
CA ILE A 84 21.90 0.59 1.53
C ILE A 84 22.73 -0.15 0.50
N ASP A 85 22.60 -1.47 0.45
CA ASP A 85 23.40 -2.33 -0.43
C ASP A 85 22.70 -2.49 -1.81
N LEU A 86 23.04 -1.59 -2.74
CA LEU A 86 22.49 -1.62 -4.10
C LEU A 86 22.89 -2.87 -4.91
N SER A 87 23.85 -3.69 -4.44
CA SER A 87 24.20 -4.94 -5.13
C SER A 87 23.08 -5.98 -5.07
N LYS A 88 22.18 -5.87 -4.08
CA LYS A 88 21.01 -6.73 -3.90
C LYS A 88 19.76 -6.23 -4.66
N ALA A 89 19.85 -5.06 -5.27
CA ALA A 89 18.72 -4.47 -5.96
C ALA A 89 18.36 -5.25 -7.23
N LYS A 90 17.07 -5.45 -7.45
CA LYS A 90 16.53 -5.86 -8.74
C LYS A 90 16.20 -4.60 -9.53
N TYR A 91 16.61 -4.56 -10.79
CA TYR A 91 16.34 -3.41 -11.64
C TYR A 91 15.07 -3.62 -12.47
N THR A 92 14.25 -2.59 -12.54
CA THR A 92 13.07 -2.57 -13.40
C THR A 92 13.48 -2.35 -14.87
N SER A 93 12.54 -2.53 -15.79
CA SER A 93 12.76 -2.19 -17.22
C SER A 93 13.10 -0.72 -17.44
N ASN A 94 12.70 0.17 -16.54
CA ASN A 94 13.00 1.59 -16.58
C ASN A 94 14.36 1.94 -15.93
N GLY A 95 15.07 0.94 -15.41
CA GLY A 95 16.36 1.09 -14.74
C GLY A 95 16.29 1.60 -13.31
N SER A 96 15.10 1.68 -12.71
CA SER A 96 14.94 1.96 -11.28
C SER A 96 15.37 0.74 -10.45
N ALA A 97 16.07 0.98 -9.34
CA ALA A 97 16.44 -0.09 -8.40
C ALA A 97 15.29 -0.39 -7.45
N MET A 98 14.88 -1.64 -7.41
CA MET A 98 13.94 -2.20 -6.43
C MET A 98 14.71 -2.96 -5.37
N LEU A 99 14.56 -2.58 -4.11
CA LEU A 99 15.27 -3.18 -2.99
C LEU A 99 14.29 -3.46 -1.85
N GLN A 100 14.46 -4.59 -1.18
CA GLN A 100 13.76 -4.92 0.05
C GLN A 100 14.77 -5.05 1.18
N GLU A 101 14.52 -4.34 2.26
CA GLU A 101 15.24 -4.49 3.52
C GLU A 101 14.27 -4.94 4.61
N THR A 102 14.74 -5.83 5.48
CA THR A 102 13.97 -6.32 6.64
C THR A 102 14.79 -6.06 7.88
N PHE A 103 14.24 -5.35 8.83
CA PHE A 103 14.94 -5.01 10.08
C PHE A 103 13.96 -4.94 11.25
N THR A 104 14.53 -4.99 12.45
CA THR A 104 13.78 -4.76 13.69
C THR A 104 13.95 -3.32 14.12
N GLY A 105 12.83 -2.62 14.30
CA GLY A 105 12.82 -1.25 14.82
C GLY A 105 13.35 -1.16 16.25
N ASN A 106 14.15 -0.14 16.50
CA ASN A 106 14.71 0.06 17.85
C ASN A 106 13.65 0.62 18.82
N ILE A 107 12.71 1.39 18.33
CA ILE A 107 11.62 2.03 19.11
C ILE A 107 10.42 1.11 19.19
N SER A 108 9.85 0.78 18.05
CA SER A 108 8.63 -0.02 17.95
C SER A 108 8.78 -1.49 18.32
N LYS A 109 10.00 -2.03 18.25
CA LYS A 109 10.31 -3.47 18.34
C LYS A 109 9.67 -4.33 17.25
N ILE A 110 9.09 -3.71 16.23
CA ILE A 110 8.49 -4.39 15.08
C ILE A 110 9.61 -4.86 14.15
N THR A 111 9.49 -6.11 13.70
CA THR A 111 10.33 -6.66 12.61
C THR A 111 9.47 -6.74 11.36
N ALA A 112 9.76 -5.90 10.37
CA ALA A 112 9.02 -5.88 9.12
C ALA A 112 9.93 -5.47 7.95
N SER A 113 9.40 -5.62 6.73
CA SER A 113 10.09 -5.27 5.50
C SER A 113 9.76 -3.85 5.06
N VAL A 114 10.73 -3.20 4.46
CA VAL A 114 10.55 -1.93 3.74
C VAL A 114 11.06 -2.12 2.33
N TRP A 115 10.22 -1.82 1.35
CA TRP A 115 10.61 -1.79 -0.05
C TRP A 115 11.00 -0.38 -0.46
N PHE A 116 11.96 -0.30 -1.35
CA PHE A 116 12.43 0.93 -1.94
C PHE A 116 12.35 0.85 -3.45
N LEU A 117 11.85 1.91 -4.08
CA LEU A 117 11.98 2.12 -5.51
C LEU A 117 12.81 3.40 -5.71
N ILE A 118 14.02 3.23 -6.25
CA ILE A 118 15.03 4.28 -6.37
C ILE A 118 15.27 4.53 -7.86
N PRO A 119 14.94 5.72 -8.39
CA PRO A 119 15.17 6.07 -9.79
C PRO A 119 16.63 5.93 -10.22
N LYS A 120 16.85 5.63 -11.50
CA LYS A 120 18.18 5.44 -12.10
C LYS A 120 19.14 6.61 -11.82
N SER A 121 18.65 7.83 -11.86
CA SER A 121 19.44 9.05 -11.57
C SER A 121 19.95 9.08 -10.13
N ILE A 122 19.09 8.69 -9.17
CA ILE A 122 19.45 8.63 -7.75
C ILE A 122 20.41 7.47 -7.50
N VAL A 123 20.22 6.33 -8.16
CA VAL A 123 21.18 5.20 -8.12
C VAL A 123 22.57 5.67 -8.58
N ALA A 124 22.63 6.44 -9.67
CA ALA A 124 23.88 7.01 -10.15
C ALA A 124 24.50 8.00 -9.15
N ALA A 125 23.68 8.86 -8.54
CA ALA A 125 24.13 9.79 -7.51
C ALA A 125 24.72 9.07 -6.28
N ILE A 126 24.07 7.97 -5.82
CA ILE A 126 24.59 7.14 -4.71
C ILE A 126 25.94 6.52 -5.08
N LYS A 127 26.05 5.92 -6.27
CA LYS A 127 27.31 5.29 -6.74
C LYS A 127 28.46 6.29 -6.86
N ASN A 128 28.15 7.52 -7.23
CA ASN A 128 29.12 8.61 -7.40
C ASN A 128 29.36 9.40 -6.10
N ASN A 129 28.85 8.95 -4.95
CA ASN A 129 28.95 9.63 -3.65
C ASN A 129 28.51 11.10 -3.71
N SER A 130 27.46 11.41 -4.47
CA SER A 130 26.93 12.76 -4.59
C SER A 130 26.39 13.27 -3.25
N SER A 131 26.62 14.55 -2.95
CA SER A 131 26.07 15.23 -1.76
C SER A 131 24.61 15.62 -1.89
N ASN A 132 23.99 15.42 -3.07
CA ASN A 132 22.60 15.77 -3.32
C ASN A 132 21.65 15.02 -2.39
N LYS A 133 20.62 15.73 -1.93
CA LYS A 133 19.54 15.16 -1.10
C LYS A 133 18.24 15.17 -1.89
N PHE A 134 17.58 14.02 -1.93
CA PHE A 134 16.39 13.79 -2.73
C PHE A 134 15.12 13.81 -1.88
N PRO A 135 13.97 14.25 -2.47
CA PRO A 135 12.66 14.12 -1.83
C PRO A 135 12.31 12.66 -1.55
N VAL A 136 11.40 12.46 -0.63
CA VAL A 136 10.86 11.13 -0.28
C VAL A 136 9.35 11.13 -0.39
N ALA A 137 8.80 10.07 -0.96
CA ALA A 137 7.39 9.77 -0.92
C ALA A 137 7.16 8.40 -0.29
N VAL A 138 6.26 8.33 0.70
CA VAL A 138 5.87 7.09 1.37
C VAL A 138 4.58 6.57 0.75
N PHE A 139 4.54 5.28 0.41
CA PHE A 139 3.42 4.60 -0.24
C PHE A 139 2.87 3.51 0.68
N LEU A 140 1.65 3.69 1.17
CA LEU A 140 1.01 2.79 2.12
C LEU A 140 -0.06 1.94 1.43
N SER A 141 -0.01 0.63 1.61
CA SER A 141 -1.03 -0.29 1.09
C SER A 141 -2.30 -0.23 1.94
N GLY A 142 -3.40 -0.81 1.44
CA GLY A 142 -4.58 -1.07 2.28
C GLY A 142 -4.36 -2.26 3.22
N SER A 143 -5.34 -2.56 4.04
CA SER A 143 -5.37 -3.77 4.88
C SER A 143 -6.59 -4.63 4.50
N PRO A 144 -6.41 -5.95 4.29
CA PRO A 144 -5.13 -6.64 4.16
C PRO A 144 -4.44 -6.26 2.84
N GLY A 145 -3.12 -6.11 2.85
CA GLY A 145 -2.35 -5.79 1.65
C GLY A 145 -0.86 -5.74 1.94
N VAL A 146 -0.08 -5.72 0.88
CA VAL A 146 1.39 -5.76 0.95
C VAL A 146 1.99 -4.59 0.19
N PRO A 147 3.19 -4.12 0.56
CA PRO A 147 3.85 -3.00 -0.11
C PRO A 147 4.03 -3.19 -1.62
N THR A 148 4.29 -4.43 -2.06
CA THR A 148 4.49 -4.77 -3.47
C THR A 148 3.23 -4.61 -4.33
N ALA A 149 2.06 -4.41 -3.74
CA ALA A 149 0.83 -4.07 -4.46
C ALA A 149 0.95 -2.73 -5.21
N TRP A 150 1.67 -1.76 -4.67
CA TRP A 150 2.02 -0.53 -5.37
C TRP A 150 2.89 -0.79 -6.61
N LEU A 151 3.89 -1.67 -6.48
CA LEU A 151 4.82 -1.99 -7.56
C LEU A 151 4.14 -2.80 -8.66
N ASN A 152 3.42 -3.86 -8.29
CA ASN A 152 2.86 -4.84 -9.21
C ASN A 152 1.41 -4.52 -9.61
N GLY A 153 0.55 -4.19 -8.65
CA GLY A 153 -0.87 -3.88 -8.84
C GLY A 153 -1.09 -2.52 -9.48
N LEU A 154 -0.52 -1.48 -8.90
CA LEU A 154 -0.66 -0.09 -9.33
C LEU A 154 0.41 0.34 -10.34
N LYS A 155 1.44 -0.52 -10.64
CA LYS A 155 2.49 -0.28 -11.64
C LYS A 155 3.30 0.99 -11.37
N LEU A 156 3.64 1.24 -10.10
CA LEU A 156 4.21 2.51 -9.61
C LEU A 156 5.40 3.00 -10.45
N ASP A 157 6.37 2.14 -10.79
CA ASP A 157 7.54 2.55 -11.58
C ASP A 157 7.14 3.10 -12.95
N ASN A 158 6.25 2.43 -13.66
CA ASN A 158 5.75 2.90 -14.95
C ASN A 158 4.97 4.22 -14.81
N GLN A 159 4.16 4.34 -13.75
CA GLN A 159 3.41 5.56 -13.45
C GLN A 159 4.35 6.74 -13.17
N ILE A 160 5.44 6.53 -12.42
CA ILE A 160 6.45 7.56 -12.15
C ILE A 160 7.12 8.02 -13.46
N GLN A 161 7.51 7.09 -14.34
CA GLN A 161 8.14 7.47 -15.62
C GLN A 161 7.19 8.28 -16.49
N GLN A 162 5.91 7.89 -16.55
CA GLN A 162 4.89 8.64 -17.26
C GLN A 162 4.68 10.04 -16.67
N ALA A 163 4.57 10.15 -15.34
CA ALA A 163 4.39 11.43 -14.67
C ALA A 163 5.59 12.37 -14.86
N LYS A 164 6.82 11.85 -14.88
CA LYS A 164 8.03 12.63 -15.19
C LYS A 164 7.97 13.23 -16.59
N ALA A 165 7.43 12.52 -17.56
CA ALA A 165 7.27 13.02 -18.93
C ALA A 165 6.17 14.09 -19.03
N LEU A 166 5.14 14.02 -18.18
CA LEU A 166 3.95 14.88 -18.28
C LEU A 166 4.00 16.11 -17.34
N TYR A 167 4.60 16.01 -16.14
CA TYR A 167 4.39 16.98 -15.05
C TYR A 167 5.66 17.60 -14.48
N THR A 168 6.81 17.42 -15.08
CA THR A 168 8.10 17.93 -14.55
C THR A 168 8.38 17.41 -13.11
N LEU A 169 7.99 16.17 -12.83
CA LEU A 169 8.15 15.53 -11.53
C LEU A 169 9.64 15.31 -11.24
N LYS A 170 10.15 15.88 -10.15
CA LYS A 170 11.53 15.64 -9.67
C LYS A 170 11.70 14.18 -9.26
N ASP A 171 12.91 13.67 -9.42
CA ASP A 171 13.25 12.34 -8.89
C ASP A 171 13.15 12.33 -7.38
N PHE A 172 12.51 11.29 -6.85
CA PHE A 172 12.32 11.05 -5.43
C PHE A 172 12.53 9.57 -5.09
N ILE A 173 12.80 9.29 -3.84
CA ILE A 173 12.87 7.91 -3.34
C ILE A 173 11.49 7.50 -2.86
N ALA A 174 10.95 6.44 -3.47
CA ALA A 174 9.71 5.83 -2.97
C ALA A 174 10.03 4.83 -1.87
N VAL A 175 9.37 5.00 -0.71
CA VAL A 175 9.49 4.14 0.47
C VAL A 175 8.14 3.44 0.68
N LEU A 176 8.15 2.12 0.68
CA LEU A 176 6.95 1.29 0.77
C LEU A 176 7.09 0.35 2.00
N PRO A 177 6.79 0.83 3.20
CA PRO A 177 6.92 0.03 4.41
C PRO A 177 5.78 -0.99 4.53
N ASP A 178 6.11 -2.18 5.03
CA ASP A 178 5.11 -3.10 5.52
C ASP A 178 4.72 -2.68 6.94
N TYR A 179 3.43 -2.45 7.13
CA TYR A 179 2.84 -2.10 8.41
C TYR A 179 1.67 -3.02 8.80
N ASN A 180 1.29 -3.92 7.89
CA ASN A 180 0.33 -5.00 8.15
C ASN A 180 1.06 -6.16 8.85
N ILE A 181 1.57 -5.89 10.06
CA ILE A 181 2.47 -6.75 10.82
C ILE A 181 1.80 -7.97 11.45
N GLN A 182 0.48 -8.00 11.47
CA GLN A 182 -0.31 -9.10 12.03
C GLN A 182 -1.28 -9.63 10.99
N PRO A 183 -1.30 -10.94 10.74
CA PRO A 183 -2.34 -11.56 9.94
C PRO A 183 -3.72 -11.27 10.53
N HIS A 184 -4.66 -10.85 9.69
CA HIS A 184 -6.08 -10.62 10.05
C HIS A 184 -6.34 -9.51 11.09
N GLN A 185 -5.36 -8.64 11.39
CA GLN A 185 -5.56 -7.51 12.28
C GLN A 185 -5.13 -6.21 11.61
N ASP A 186 -6.09 -5.37 11.27
CA ASP A 186 -5.83 -4.00 10.85
C ASP A 186 -5.52 -3.14 12.08
N THR A 187 -4.31 -2.62 12.16
CA THR A 187 -3.89 -1.73 13.24
C THR A 187 -4.23 -0.26 12.95
N GLY A 188 -4.62 0.06 11.70
CA GLY A 188 -4.82 1.43 11.26
C GLY A 188 -3.59 2.31 11.46
N CYS A 189 -2.39 1.75 11.40
CA CYS A 189 -1.12 2.44 11.67
C CYS A 189 -1.03 3.09 13.07
N MET A 190 -1.87 2.71 14.01
CA MET A 190 -1.90 3.28 15.36
C MET A 190 -0.92 2.56 16.30
N ASN A 191 -0.47 3.27 17.33
CA ASN A 191 0.18 2.69 18.49
C ASN A 191 -0.89 2.13 19.45
N ILE A 192 -1.22 0.85 19.31
CA ILE A 192 -2.33 0.22 20.06
C ILE A 192 -1.88 -0.23 21.46
N SER A 193 -0.66 -0.76 21.54
CA SER A 193 -0.07 -1.26 22.78
C SER A 193 1.45 -1.33 22.64
N LYS A 194 2.16 -1.65 23.75
CA LYS A 194 3.62 -1.81 23.72
C LYS A 194 4.15 -2.81 22.67
N ASN A 195 3.30 -3.75 22.23
CA ASN A 195 3.67 -4.76 21.23
C ASN A 195 3.21 -4.39 19.81
N PHE A 196 2.43 -3.32 19.67
CA PHE A 196 1.84 -2.88 18.40
C PHE A 196 2.00 -1.37 18.26
N GLN A 197 3.23 -0.92 18.08
CA GLN A 197 3.60 0.49 17.92
C GLN A 197 3.86 0.80 16.45
N VAL A 198 2.81 0.73 15.63
CA VAL A 198 2.93 0.83 14.17
C VAL A 198 3.18 2.27 13.73
N GLU A 199 2.64 3.27 14.42
CA GLU A 199 2.98 4.68 14.18
C GLU A 199 4.48 4.91 14.42
N ASP A 200 5.04 4.42 15.53
CA ASP A 200 6.47 4.53 15.83
C ASP A 200 7.34 3.76 14.84
N TRP A 201 6.86 2.62 14.36
CA TRP A 201 7.52 1.90 13.27
C TRP A 201 7.71 2.80 12.06
N LEU A 202 6.67 3.49 11.62
CA LEU A 202 6.68 4.32 10.43
C LEU A 202 7.47 5.62 10.61
N THR A 203 7.29 6.29 11.76
CA THR A 203 7.78 7.65 11.99
C THR A 203 9.12 7.74 12.71
N SER A 204 9.50 6.68 13.41
CA SER A 204 10.79 6.62 14.11
C SER A 204 11.74 5.63 13.46
N ASP A 205 11.34 4.37 13.29
CA ASP A 205 12.26 3.32 12.84
C ASP A 205 12.48 3.35 11.33
N VAL A 206 11.41 3.38 10.51
CA VAL A 206 11.52 3.48 9.05
C VAL A 206 12.10 4.83 8.66
N TYR A 207 11.61 5.92 9.22
CA TYR A 207 12.16 7.25 9.01
C TYR A 207 13.66 7.30 9.34
N GLY A 208 14.05 6.84 10.54
CA GLY A 208 15.43 6.80 10.98
C GLY A 208 16.33 5.96 10.08
N TYR A 209 15.82 4.81 9.61
CA TYR A 209 16.51 3.97 8.64
C TYR A 209 16.76 4.73 7.32
N VAL A 210 15.74 5.37 6.78
CA VAL A 210 15.81 6.08 5.49
C VAL A 210 16.81 7.23 5.55
N ILE A 211 16.73 8.10 6.55
CA ILE A 211 17.64 9.26 6.65
C ILE A 211 19.09 8.87 6.94
N LYS A 212 19.32 7.70 7.56
CA LYS A 212 20.67 7.18 7.84
C LYS A 212 21.31 6.55 6.61
N ASN A 213 20.54 5.85 5.77
CA ASN A 213 21.07 4.95 4.75
C ASN A 213 20.89 5.46 3.31
N LEU A 214 20.08 6.50 3.11
CA LEU A 214 19.77 7.06 1.80
C LEU A 214 20.02 8.58 1.75
N PRO A 215 20.39 9.14 0.59
CA PRO A 215 20.64 10.57 0.44
C PRO A 215 19.33 11.35 0.34
N THR A 216 18.58 11.43 1.44
CA THR A 216 17.25 12.03 1.49
C THR A 216 17.22 13.37 2.21
N LYS A 217 16.28 14.22 1.87
CA LYS A 217 15.86 15.34 2.70
C LYS A 217 15.27 14.79 4.01
N ARG A 218 15.49 15.51 5.12
CA ARG A 218 15.02 15.07 6.44
C ARG A 218 13.55 15.38 6.68
N ASN A 219 13.01 16.39 6.04
CA ASN A 219 11.63 16.85 6.17
C ASN A 219 11.02 17.14 4.80
N GLY A 220 9.75 17.52 4.78
CA GLY A 220 9.04 17.81 3.55
C GLY A 220 8.73 16.54 2.74
N TRP A 221 8.64 15.37 3.41
CA TRP A 221 8.16 14.15 2.79
C TRP A 221 6.68 14.26 2.46
N VAL A 222 6.25 13.53 1.45
CA VAL A 222 4.82 13.34 1.17
C VAL A 222 4.45 11.89 1.40
N VAL A 223 3.19 11.66 1.72
CA VAL A 223 2.70 10.30 1.94
C VAL A 223 1.39 10.07 1.19
N THR A 224 1.25 8.90 0.60
CA THR A 224 0.01 8.45 -0.05
C THR A 224 -0.30 7.03 0.35
N GLY A 225 -1.55 6.66 0.21
CA GLY A 225 -1.99 5.30 0.45
C GLY A 225 -3.42 5.10 -0.01
N TYR A 226 -3.85 3.87 -0.16
CA TYR A 226 -5.22 3.52 -0.52
C TYR A 226 -5.91 2.75 0.60
N SER A 227 -7.24 2.91 0.74
CA SER A 227 -8.04 2.23 1.78
C SER A 227 -7.52 2.58 3.19
N THR A 228 -7.16 1.59 4.02
CA THR A 228 -6.47 1.81 5.31
C THR A 228 -5.19 2.64 5.14
N GLY A 229 -4.43 2.44 4.03
CA GLY A 229 -3.28 3.29 3.72
C GLY A 229 -3.66 4.75 3.49
N GLY A 230 -4.86 5.03 2.99
CA GLY A 230 -5.41 6.38 2.87
C GLY A 230 -5.68 7.01 4.24
N TRP A 231 -6.24 6.28 5.19
CA TRP A 231 -6.33 6.68 6.59
C TRP A 231 -4.94 6.94 7.18
N CYS A 232 -4.03 5.96 7.06
CA CYS A 232 -2.67 6.06 7.59
C CYS A 232 -1.92 7.29 7.04
N SER A 233 -2.02 7.56 5.73
CA SER A 233 -1.34 8.71 5.13
C SER A 233 -1.84 10.04 5.68
N SER A 234 -3.15 10.18 5.87
CA SER A 234 -3.74 11.36 6.49
C SER A 234 -3.33 11.53 7.95
N MET A 235 -3.37 10.44 8.72
CA MET A 235 -2.98 10.40 10.12
C MET A 235 -1.51 10.81 10.29
N LEU A 236 -0.61 10.22 9.51
CA LEU A 236 0.82 10.53 9.57
C LEU A 236 1.10 12.00 9.23
N ALA A 237 0.50 12.54 8.15
CA ALA A 237 0.71 13.92 7.77
C ALA A 237 0.15 14.90 8.81
N ILE A 238 -0.97 14.58 9.47
CA ILE A 238 -1.56 15.43 10.50
C ILE A 238 -0.75 15.41 11.80
N LYS A 239 -0.32 14.23 12.25
CA LYS A 239 0.38 14.06 13.54
C LYS A 239 1.88 14.36 13.47
N HIS A 240 2.52 14.20 12.32
CA HIS A 240 3.98 14.31 12.15
C HIS A 240 4.39 15.37 11.12
N PRO A 241 4.07 16.66 11.37
CA PRO A 241 4.43 17.76 10.48
C PRO A 241 5.95 17.94 10.33
N GLU A 242 6.71 17.51 11.30
CA GLU A 242 8.17 17.53 11.28
C GLU A 242 8.78 16.61 10.20
N ILE A 243 8.02 15.61 9.75
CA ILE A 243 8.41 14.67 8.69
C ILE A 243 7.65 14.98 7.40
N PHE A 244 6.30 15.03 7.49
CA PHE A 244 5.40 15.11 6.35
C PHE A 244 4.82 16.51 6.17
N LYS A 245 4.96 17.06 4.99
CA LYS A 245 4.32 18.33 4.64
C LYS A 245 2.88 18.14 4.14
N GLY A 246 2.56 16.94 3.59
CA GLY A 246 1.24 16.67 3.08
C GLY A 246 0.97 15.20 2.74
N ALA A 247 -0.29 14.92 2.41
CA ALA A 247 -0.75 13.58 2.04
C ALA A 247 -1.73 13.58 0.87
N ALA A 248 -1.68 12.50 0.07
CA ALA A 248 -2.64 12.21 -1.00
C ALA A 248 -3.36 10.87 -0.75
N PRO A 249 -4.33 10.81 0.18
CA PRO A 249 -5.09 9.61 0.49
C PRO A 249 -6.05 9.22 -0.62
N ILE A 250 -6.05 7.94 -1.01
CA ILE A 250 -6.95 7.36 -2.01
C ILE A 250 -7.98 6.47 -1.30
N ALA A 251 -9.26 6.77 -1.46
CA ALA A 251 -10.36 5.96 -0.93
C ALA A 251 -10.20 5.61 0.56
N GLY A 252 -9.73 6.56 1.36
CA GLY A 252 -9.55 6.41 2.80
C GLY A 252 -10.84 6.50 3.60
N TYR A 253 -10.72 6.21 4.88
CA TYR A 253 -11.67 6.61 5.92
C TYR A 253 -10.98 7.63 6.85
N TYR A 254 -11.73 8.37 7.67
CA TYR A 254 -11.15 9.51 8.41
C TYR A 254 -11.61 9.57 9.86
N GLN A 255 -12.23 8.52 10.33
CA GLN A 255 -12.51 8.30 11.74
C GLN A 255 -11.71 7.10 12.22
N PRO A 256 -11.07 7.14 13.41
CA PRO A 256 -10.25 6.04 13.88
C PRO A 256 -11.09 4.79 14.12
N GLU A 257 -10.64 3.67 13.58
CA GLU A 257 -11.24 2.35 13.73
C GLU A 257 -10.29 1.39 14.47
N PRO A 258 -10.14 1.55 15.81
CA PRO A 258 -9.29 0.66 16.59
C PRO A 258 -9.77 -0.79 16.50
N PRO A 259 -8.84 -1.78 16.52
CA PRO A 259 -9.20 -3.19 16.43
C PRO A 259 -10.23 -3.62 17.46
N LEU A 260 -11.09 -4.56 17.09
CA LEU A 260 -12.19 -5.04 17.95
C LEU A 260 -11.72 -5.83 19.17
N ASN A 261 -10.52 -6.42 19.10
CA ASN A 261 -9.92 -7.23 20.17
C ASN A 261 -9.22 -6.43 21.27
N VAL A 262 -9.24 -5.10 21.22
CA VAL A 262 -8.81 -4.26 22.36
C VAL A 262 -9.99 -3.94 23.27
N ASP A 263 -9.70 -3.74 24.57
CA ASP A 263 -10.74 -3.41 25.54
C ASP A 263 -11.42 -2.07 25.27
N PHE A 264 -12.62 -1.89 25.81
CA PHE A 264 -13.45 -0.70 25.57
C PHE A 264 -12.77 0.62 25.97
N LYS A 265 -12.01 0.63 27.08
CA LYS A 265 -11.30 1.83 27.57
C LYS A 265 -10.21 2.21 26.59
N THR A 266 -9.36 1.27 26.20
CA THR A 266 -8.29 1.47 25.22
C THR A 266 -8.84 1.94 23.88
N ARG A 267 -9.95 1.32 23.41
CA ARG A 267 -10.61 1.74 22.17
C ARG A 267 -11.07 3.20 22.21
N ASN A 268 -11.67 3.64 23.30
CA ASN A 268 -12.11 5.04 23.44
C ASN A 268 -10.94 6.02 23.57
N LEU A 269 -9.83 5.62 24.19
CA LEU A 269 -8.61 6.41 24.21
C LEU A 269 -8.04 6.59 22.81
N LEU A 270 -7.89 5.53 22.05
CA LEU A 270 -7.41 5.57 20.67
C LEU A 270 -8.30 6.42 19.77
N LYS A 271 -9.64 6.34 19.92
CA LYS A 271 -10.56 7.19 19.15
C LYS A 271 -10.37 8.68 19.42
N ARG A 272 -9.96 9.07 20.62
CA ARG A 272 -9.66 10.46 20.96
C ARG A 272 -8.27 10.87 20.50
N GLU A 273 -7.28 10.00 20.70
CA GLU A 273 -5.89 10.25 20.34
C GLU A 273 -5.68 10.40 18.84
N TYR A 274 -6.49 9.68 18.05
CA TYR A 274 -6.41 9.68 16.59
C TYR A 274 -7.61 10.39 15.92
N ASP A 275 -8.26 11.29 16.59
CA ASP A 275 -9.29 12.15 15.98
C ASP A 275 -8.65 13.16 15.03
N LEU A 276 -8.63 12.83 13.73
CA LEU A 276 -7.96 13.64 12.71
C LEU A 276 -8.54 15.06 12.59
N VAL A 277 -9.84 15.23 12.83
CA VAL A 277 -10.47 16.56 12.80
C VAL A 277 -10.02 17.40 13.98
N ALA A 278 -9.96 16.82 15.18
CA ALA A 278 -9.45 17.52 16.35
C ALA A 278 -7.95 17.84 16.20
N LEU A 279 -7.15 16.87 15.75
CA LEU A 279 -5.70 17.02 15.56
C LEU A 279 -5.37 18.07 14.49
N SER A 280 -6.09 18.09 13.37
CA SER A 280 -5.86 19.07 12.31
C SER A 280 -6.03 20.52 12.80
N LYS A 281 -6.98 20.77 13.70
CA LYS A 281 -7.21 22.09 14.28
C LYS A 281 -6.12 22.55 15.24
N LEU A 282 -5.31 21.63 15.74
CA LEU A 282 -4.19 21.93 16.65
C LEU A 282 -2.89 22.26 15.91
N ARG A 283 -2.86 22.09 14.58
CA ARG A 283 -1.66 22.41 13.80
C ARG A 283 -1.46 23.91 13.69
N SER A 284 -0.21 24.33 13.87
CA SER A 284 0.23 25.71 13.65
C SER A 284 0.46 26.04 12.18
N GLU A 285 0.87 25.03 11.40
CA GLU A 285 1.22 25.19 9.98
C GLU A 285 0.14 24.57 9.10
N PRO A 286 -0.15 25.18 7.93
CA PRO A 286 -1.03 24.58 6.94
C PRO A 286 -0.58 23.17 6.56
N LEU A 287 -1.55 22.30 6.29
CA LEU A 287 -1.37 20.95 5.81
C LEU A 287 -1.83 20.89 4.35
N ASP A 288 -1.02 20.29 3.48
CA ASP A 288 -1.39 20.06 2.10
C ASP A 288 -2.02 18.67 1.98
N LEU A 289 -3.30 18.62 1.58
CA LEU A 289 -4.05 17.37 1.41
C LEU A 289 -4.69 17.31 0.03
N PHE A 290 -4.49 16.18 -0.64
CA PHE A 290 -5.20 15.84 -1.86
C PHE A 290 -6.10 14.62 -1.62
N LEU A 291 -7.34 14.86 -1.20
CA LEU A 291 -8.31 13.82 -0.87
C LEU A 291 -8.91 13.23 -2.16
N ILE A 292 -8.88 11.91 -2.29
CA ILE A 292 -9.37 11.23 -3.50
C ILE A 292 -10.41 10.17 -3.12
N THR A 293 -11.59 10.24 -3.74
CA THR A 293 -12.69 9.30 -3.50
C THR A 293 -13.52 9.06 -4.76
N SER A 294 -14.43 8.09 -4.68
CA SER A 294 -15.39 7.79 -5.76
C SER A 294 -16.80 7.71 -5.21
N LYS A 295 -17.78 8.26 -5.93
CA LYS A 295 -19.20 8.15 -5.57
C LYS A 295 -19.69 6.71 -5.50
N ALA A 296 -19.11 5.82 -6.30
CA ALA A 296 -19.48 4.41 -6.31
C ALA A 296 -18.82 3.61 -5.16
N ASP A 297 -17.81 4.17 -4.47
CA ASP A 297 -17.24 3.65 -3.25
C ASP A 297 -17.92 4.30 -2.04
N GLY A 298 -19.13 3.85 -1.74
CA GLY A 298 -20.06 4.55 -0.85
C GLY A 298 -19.56 4.84 0.55
N SER A 299 -18.76 3.94 1.17
CA SER A 299 -18.21 4.15 2.51
C SER A 299 -17.08 5.18 2.50
N SER A 300 -16.10 5.02 1.61
CA SER A 300 -15.01 5.98 1.43
C SER A 300 -15.54 7.36 1.01
N TYR A 301 -16.50 7.41 0.08
CA TYR A 301 -17.12 8.66 -0.35
C TYR A 301 -17.75 9.44 0.82
N LYS A 302 -18.55 8.77 1.63
CA LYS A 302 -19.18 9.39 2.81
C LYS A 302 -18.14 9.87 3.82
N SER A 303 -17.14 9.04 4.12
CA SER A 303 -16.08 9.38 5.08
C SER A 303 -15.21 10.54 4.59
N THR A 304 -14.83 10.56 3.31
CA THR A 304 -14.04 11.64 2.72
C THR A 304 -14.79 12.97 2.76
N ASN A 305 -16.06 13.00 2.35
CA ASN A 305 -16.86 14.24 2.40
C ASN A 305 -17.12 14.71 3.82
N TRP A 306 -17.33 13.78 4.77
CA TRP A 306 -17.46 14.10 6.18
C TRP A 306 -16.19 14.79 6.72
N PHE A 307 -15.02 14.27 6.36
CA PHE A 307 -13.73 14.84 6.78
C PHE A 307 -13.46 16.19 6.09
N TYR A 308 -13.63 16.25 4.77
CA TYR A 308 -13.44 17.46 3.96
C TYR A 308 -14.24 18.65 4.52
N GLY A 309 -15.50 18.42 4.90
CA GLY A 309 -16.36 19.45 5.49
C GLY A 309 -15.97 19.86 6.92
N ARG A 310 -14.99 19.21 7.56
CA ARG A 310 -14.63 19.42 8.98
C ARG A 310 -13.18 19.79 9.24
N ILE A 311 -12.27 19.51 8.29
CA ILE A 311 -10.84 19.73 8.48
C ILE A 311 -10.47 21.20 8.66
N GLY A 312 -11.33 22.12 8.24
CA GLY A 312 -11.17 23.57 8.45
C GLY A 312 -10.45 24.29 7.30
N ALA A 313 -10.68 25.61 7.23
CA ALA A 313 -10.17 26.48 6.18
C ALA A 313 -8.68 26.86 6.34
N ALA A 314 -8.02 26.42 7.43
CA ALA A 314 -6.61 26.72 7.69
C ALA A 314 -5.64 25.85 6.89
N HIS A 315 -6.16 24.86 6.15
CA HIS A 315 -5.37 23.87 5.39
C HIS A 315 -5.64 23.98 3.90
N ASN A 316 -4.65 23.57 3.09
CA ASN A 316 -4.77 23.50 1.64
C ASN A 316 -5.33 22.13 1.27
N VAL A 317 -6.63 22.04 1.05
CA VAL A 317 -7.30 20.75 0.80
C VAL A 317 -7.92 20.74 -0.59
N GLU A 318 -7.36 19.88 -1.44
CA GLU A 318 -7.94 19.55 -2.75
C GLU A 318 -8.79 18.28 -2.62
N LEU A 319 -9.92 18.22 -3.34
CA LEU A 319 -10.81 17.06 -3.37
C LEU A 319 -11.06 16.61 -4.81
N LEU A 320 -10.62 15.41 -5.15
CA LEU A 320 -10.97 14.72 -6.39
C LEU A 320 -12.08 13.70 -6.10
N THR A 321 -13.23 13.89 -6.72
CA THR A 321 -14.35 12.94 -6.65
C THR A 321 -14.62 12.31 -8.00
N LEU A 322 -14.37 11.02 -8.12
CA LEU A 322 -14.72 10.25 -9.31
C LEU A 322 -16.23 9.98 -9.35
N GLN A 323 -16.81 10.00 -10.53
CA GLN A 323 -18.25 9.71 -10.72
C GLN A 323 -18.54 8.21 -10.64
N SER A 324 -17.56 7.36 -10.97
CA SER A 324 -17.66 5.90 -11.02
C SER A 324 -16.35 5.25 -10.57
N GLY A 325 -16.38 3.93 -10.34
CA GLY A 325 -15.25 3.15 -9.86
C GLY A 325 -15.40 2.78 -8.40
N GLY A 326 -15.30 1.49 -8.10
CA GLY A 326 -15.42 0.93 -6.76
C GLY A 326 -14.08 0.90 -6.01
N HIS A 327 -14.07 0.23 -4.86
CA HIS A 327 -12.93 0.09 -3.97
C HIS A 327 -11.94 -0.98 -4.48
N ASN A 328 -11.20 -0.69 -5.55
CA ASN A 328 -10.31 -1.66 -6.21
C ASN A 328 -9.22 -1.01 -7.08
N PHE A 329 -8.25 -1.81 -7.51
CA PHE A 329 -7.11 -1.35 -8.31
C PHE A 329 -7.45 -0.84 -9.70
N SER A 330 -8.54 -1.30 -10.33
CA SER A 330 -8.93 -0.77 -11.63
C SER A 330 -9.38 0.69 -11.54
N THR A 331 -9.94 1.08 -10.40
CA THR A 331 -10.26 2.47 -10.07
C THR A 331 -9.00 3.25 -9.68
N TRP A 332 -8.15 2.69 -8.83
CA TRP A 332 -7.02 3.43 -8.25
C TRP A 332 -5.84 3.59 -9.18
N ARG A 333 -5.59 2.63 -10.08
CA ARG A 333 -4.42 2.67 -10.98
C ARG A 333 -4.34 3.94 -11.84
N PRO A 334 -5.40 4.39 -12.53
CA PRO A 334 -5.34 5.66 -13.27
C PRO A 334 -5.14 6.87 -12.36
N ILE A 335 -5.69 6.86 -11.14
CA ILE A 335 -5.58 7.96 -10.16
C ILE A 335 -4.14 8.18 -9.69
N VAL A 336 -3.27 7.17 -9.76
CA VAL A 336 -1.86 7.34 -9.40
C VAL A 336 -1.21 8.49 -10.18
N GLN A 337 -1.66 8.77 -11.41
CA GLN A 337 -1.17 9.93 -12.18
C GLN A 337 -1.57 11.26 -11.54
N ASP A 338 -2.77 11.37 -10.98
CA ASP A 338 -3.22 12.59 -10.28
C ASP A 338 -2.40 12.80 -8.99
N VAL A 339 -2.13 11.71 -8.25
CA VAL A 339 -1.25 11.75 -7.06
C VAL A 339 0.16 12.19 -7.44
N LEU A 340 0.73 11.66 -8.51
CA LEU A 340 2.08 12.01 -8.96
C LEU A 340 2.15 13.44 -9.53
N LYS A 341 1.09 13.93 -10.15
CA LYS A 341 0.94 15.33 -10.54
C LYS A 341 0.94 16.24 -9.31
N TRP A 342 0.21 15.87 -8.28
CA TRP A 342 0.23 16.60 -7.00
C TRP A 342 1.61 16.53 -6.36
N PHE A 343 2.33 15.38 -6.39
CA PHE A 343 3.73 15.33 -5.94
C PHE A 343 4.65 16.28 -6.71
N ALA A 344 4.40 16.52 -8.00
CA ALA A 344 5.21 17.46 -8.77
C ALA A 344 5.09 18.90 -8.23
N SER A 345 3.91 19.33 -7.78
CA SER A 345 3.74 20.61 -7.08
C SER A 345 4.41 20.60 -5.71
N GLU A 346 4.34 19.49 -4.99
CA GLU A 346 4.92 19.37 -3.66
C GLU A 346 6.45 19.33 -3.64
N PHE A 347 7.08 18.80 -4.67
CA PHE A 347 8.54 18.71 -4.78
C PHE A 347 9.17 19.88 -5.56
N SER A 348 8.36 20.87 -5.95
CA SER A 348 8.83 22.04 -6.69
C SER A 348 9.88 22.89 -5.92
#